data_bc56c81f0448325add1759b5dce19636
#
_entry.id   bc56c81f0448325add1759b5dce19636
#
_cell.length_a   1.000
_cell.length_b   1.000
_cell.length_c   1.000
_cell.angle_alpha   90.00
_cell.angle_beta   90.00
_cell.angle_gamma   90.00
#
_symmetry.space_group_name_H-M   'P 1'
#
loop_
_entity.id
_entity.type
_entity.pdbx_description
1 polymer ?
#
loop_
_entity_poly.entity_id
_entity_poly.type
_entity_poly.pdbx_seq_one_letter_code
_entity_poly.pdbx_strand_id
1 'polypeptide(L)'
;MKTRATAAAAAVVAMTALALTGCTSSDDGGGGGEGGEGITFWLQEDLPDRVAATQEIVDAFTEKTGIDVELVSVAEDQFAQLLTSSAAAGDLPDVIAGISLPQVRTLSANEFVDTDAVAATLDALDRSTFSENALELTSDGDTPLAVPSESWTQMLFYRTDLFEAAGLDAPDSYESILEAAKTLDSPEVAGFVGATAPGDAFTEQTFEQIALGNGCELVNEDGDVELDSDACISAFQFYGDLTENYSVPGAQDVDTTRATYFAGGAAMFIWSSFVLDEMAGLREDAKPSCPECAADPAFLAQNTGVVTSIAGPDGDAPAQFGEITSWTITEGANAESAQSFIEYMMSDGYEPWIAIAPEGKVPVRTGTPDEPTKFSDLWATLPAGVDTKAPLSDFYAPEVLEAVAAGPQDLARWGITQGQGALLGALQGELPVSTAVSEVAQGGDPAEAAATAAEAVRSIGESLE
;
A
#
# COMPACT_ATOMS: atom_id res chain seq x y z
N MET A 1 -52.97 24.22 34.22
CA MET A 1 -53.35 25.64 33.91
C MET A 1 -52.30 26.24 33.01
N LYS A 2 -52.76 26.86 31.95
CA LYS A 2 -52.12 27.75 30.94
C LYS A 2 -51.42 27.07 29.78
N THR A 3 -52.23 26.85 28.79
CA THR A 3 -52.09 26.88 27.34
C THR A 3 -51.34 28.10 26.78
N ARG A 4 -50.60 27.91 25.69
CA ARG A 4 -50.43 28.82 24.52
C ARG A 4 -49.56 28.07 23.52
N ALA A 5 -50.07 27.64 22.42
CA ALA A 5 -50.61 28.24 21.18
C ALA A 5 -49.48 28.48 20.15
N THR A 6 -49.49 27.62 19.18
CA THR A 6 -49.13 27.65 17.75
C THR A 6 -48.81 29.01 17.12
N ALA A 7 -47.76 29.02 16.27
CA ALA A 7 -47.73 29.81 15.04
C ALA A 7 -46.94 29.06 13.97
N ALA A 8 -47.65 28.66 12.90
CA ALA A 8 -47.14 28.18 11.65
C ALA A 8 -46.73 29.40 10.79
N ALA A 9 -45.53 29.37 10.22
CA ALA A 9 -45.16 30.28 9.13
C ALA A 9 -44.86 29.50 7.87
N ALA A 10 -45.70 29.62 6.89
CA ALA A 10 -45.51 29.13 5.54
C ALA A 10 -44.54 30.05 4.81
N ALA A 11 -43.47 29.49 4.26
CA ALA A 11 -42.59 30.19 3.34
C ALA A 11 -42.87 29.73 1.91
N VAL A 12 -43.27 30.71 1.09
CA VAL A 12 -43.54 30.60 -0.34
C VAL A 12 -42.22 30.48 -1.11
N VAL A 13 -42.08 29.44 -1.89
CA VAL A 13 -40.97 29.26 -2.84
C VAL A 13 -41.32 30.05 -4.11
N ALA A 14 -40.51 31.06 -4.43
CA ALA A 14 -40.56 31.75 -5.71
C ALA A 14 -39.54 31.12 -6.66
N MET A 15 -40.04 30.41 -7.68
CA MET A 15 -39.24 29.98 -8.83
C MET A 15 -38.93 31.18 -9.72
N THR A 16 -37.64 31.49 -9.89
CA THR A 16 -37.17 32.39 -10.93
C THR A 16 -36.55 31.55 -12.06
N ALA A 17 -37.23 31.49 -13.18
CA ALA A 17 -36.69 30.93 -14.42
C ALA A 17 -35.72 31.95 -15.04
N LEU A 18 -34.44 31.57 -15.21
CA LEU A 18 -33.51 32.31 -16.06
C LEU A 18 -33.53 31.71 -17.48
N ALA A 19 -33.91 32.56 -18.42
CA ALA A 19 -33.89 32.24 -19.86
C ALA A 19 -32.46 32.33 -20.39
N LEU A 20 -32.00 31.26 -21.02
CA LEU A 20 -30.77 31.25 -21.82
C LEU A 20 -31.06 32.02 -23.13
N THR A 21 -30.34 33.11 -23.33
CA THR A 21 -30.18 33.72 -24.67
C THR A 21 -28.83 33.32 -25.20
N GLY A 22 -28.81 32.43 -26.16
CA GLY A 22 -27.63 32.09 -26.97
C GLY A 22 -27.22 33.31 -27.83
N CYS A 23 -25.95 33.60 -27.87
CA CYS A 23 -25.31 34.38 -28.92
C CYS A 23 -24.28 33.52 -29.63
N THR A 24 -24.62 33.08 -30.82
CA THR A 24 -23.66 32.62 -31.82
C THR A 24 -22.91 33.83 -32.35
N SER A 25 -21.58 33.82 -32.22
CA SER A 25 -20.72 34.63 -33.08
C SER A 25 -19.57 33.73 -33.57
N SER A 26 -19.66 33.38 -34.83
CA SER A 26 -18.53 32.89 -35.63
C SER A 26 -17.56 34.05 -35.78
N ASP A 27 -16.29 33.83 -35.43
CA ASP A 27 -15.21 34.53 -36.14
C ASP A 27 -13.97 33.64 -36.23
N ASP A 28 -13.44 33.64 -37.42
CA ASP A 28 -12.40 32.85 -37.98
C ASP A 28 -11.04 33.51 -37.65
N GLY A 29 -10.02 32.74 -37.27
CA GLY A 29 -8.70 33.35 -37.11
C GLY A 29 -7.66 32.45 -36.43
N GLY A 30 -6.99 31.66 -37.22
CA GLY A 30 -6.01 30.63 -36.91
C GLY A 30 -4.88 30.99 -35.96
N GLY A 31 -4.41 29.97 -35.31
CA GLY A 31 -3.20 29.93 -34.53
C GLY A 31 -3.12 28.53 -33.91
N GLY A 32 -2.52 27.57 -34.64
CA GLY A 32 -2.36 26.20 -34.16
C GLY A 32 -1.47 26.15 -32.93
N GLY A 33 -2.03 25.66 -31.87
CA GLY A 33 -1.37 24.97 -30.78
C GLY A 33 -2.24 23.73 -30.56
N GLU A 34 -1.73 22.57 -30.89
CA GLU A 34 -2.31 21.29 -30.52
C GLU A 34 -2.12 21.17 -28.99
N GLY A 35 -2.95 21.88 -28.21
CA GLY A 35 -3.17 21.56 -26.81
C GLY A 35 -4.11 20.37 -26.78
N GLY A 36 -3.68 19.21 -26.29
CA GLY A 36 -4.55 18.08 -26.02
C GLY A 36 -5.72 18.51 -25.11
N GLU A 37 -6.85 17.81 -25.21
CA GLU A 37 -7.94 17.99 -24.25
C GLU A 37 -7.42 17.68 -22.83
N GLY A 38 -7.85 18.44 -21.81
CA GLY A 38 -7.46 18.23 -20.41
C GLY A 38 -7.89 16.85 -19.90
N ILE A 39 -7.25 16.39 -18.83
CA ILE A 39 -7.55 15.12 -18.17
C ILE A 39 -7.87 15.30 -16.70
N THR A 40 -8.65 14.37 -16.14
CA THR A 40 -8.90 14.24 -14.70
C THR A 40 -8.02 13.13 -14.13
N PHE A 41 -7.28 13.45 -13.08
CA PHE A 41 -6.35 12.58 -12.41
C PHE A 41 -6.75 12.34 -10.95
N TRP A 42 -7.13 11.10 -10.59
CA TRP A 42 -7.35 10.71 -9.21
C TRP A 42 -6.08 10.16 -8.59
N LEU A 43 -5.72 10.75 -7.46
CA LEU A 43 -4.60 10.31 -6.63
C LEU A 43 -5.15 9.76 -5.31
N GLN A 44 -4.88 8.49 -5.01
CA GLN A 44 -5.20 7.91 -3.71
C GLN A 44 -4.15 8.38 -2.67
N GLU A 45 -4.34 9.57 -2.17
CA GLU A 45 -3.52 10.25 -1.16
C GLU A 45 -4.32 11.41 -0.59
N ASP A 46 -4.31 11.60 0.73
CA ASP A 46 -5.04 12.66 1.40
C ASP A 46 -4.19 13.52 2.35
N LEU A 47 -2.90 13.17 2.52
CA LEU A 47 -1.98 13.99 3.30
C LEU A 47 -1.68 15.30 2.56
N PRO A 48 -2.02 16.48 3.14
CA PRO A 48 -2.00 17.75 2.41
C PRO A 48 -0.63 18.09 1.80
N ASP A 49 0.46 17.76 2.49
CA ASP A 49 1.82 18.08 2.01
C ASP A 49 2.21 17.21 0.82
N ARG A 50 1.78 15.93 0.79
CA ARG A 50 2.03 15.01 -0.32
C ARG A 50 1.18 15.38 -1.54
N VAL A 51 -0.09 15.75 -1.32
CA VAL A 51 -0.98 16.25 -2.37
C VAL A 51 -0.42 17.53 -2.98
N ALA A 52 0.05 18.48 -2.15
CA ALA A 52 0.67 19.73 -2.62
C ALA A 52 1.94 19.46 -3.45
N ALA A 53 2.80 18.54 -2.99
CA ALA A 53 4.00 18.18 -3.74
C ALA A 53 3.65 17.50 -5.09
N THR A 54 2.61 16.68 -5.13
CA THR A 54 2.11 16.10 -6.38
C THR A 54 1.57 17.18 -7.33
N GLN A 55 0.84 18.18 -6.80
CA GLN A 55 0.34 19.30 -7.59
C GLN A 55 1.48 20.08 -8.27
N GLU A 56 2.62 20.29 -7.60
CA GLU A 56 3.79 20.94 -8.20
C GLU A 56 4.33 20.16 -9.41
N ILE A 57 4.31 18.82 -9.37
CA ILE A 57 4.73 17.97 -10.50
C ILE A 57 3.71 18.07 -11.65
N VAL A 58 2.42 18.07 -11.32
CA VAL A 58 1.31 18.25 -12.29
C VAL A 58 1.41 19.60 -12.99
N ASP A 59 1.65 20.68 -12.23
CA ASP A 59 1.82 22.03 -12.79
C ASP A 59 3.00 22.10 -13.77
N ALA A 60 4.11 21.45 -13.43
CA ALA A 60 5.28 21.36 -14.31
C ALA A 60 4.99 20.58 -15.61
N PHE A 61 4.18 19.52 -15.55
CA PHE A 61 3.70 18.83 -16.75
C PHE A 61 2.83 19.74 -17.62
N THR A 62 1.87 20.43 -17.02
CA THR A 62 0.98 21.37 -17.73
C THR A 62 1.79 22.52 -18.38
N GLU A 63 2.77 23.08 -17.67
CA GLU A 63 3.65 24.11 -18.24
C GLU A 63 4.45 23.59 -19.46
N LYS A 64 4.91 22.33 -19.38
CA LYS A 64 5.74 21.72 -20.44
C LYS A 64 4.94 21.33 -21.68
N THR A 65 3.71 20.81 -21.50
CA THR A 65 2.93 20.19 -22.57
C THR A 65 1.75 21.02 -23.07
N GLY A 66 1.21 21.87 -22.19
CA GLY A 66 -0.04 22.61 -22.45
C GLY A 66 -1.29 21.76 -22.23
N ILE A 67 -1.17 20.53 -21.71
CA ILE A 67 -2.29 19.68 -21.32
C ILE A 67 -2.69 20.05 -19.89
N ASP A 68 -3.94 20.44 -19.68
CA ASP A 68 -4.47 20.72 -18.34
C ASP A 68 -4.77 19.40 -17.61
N VAL A 69 -4.38 19.30 -16.32
CA VAL A 69 -4.63 18.13 -15.47
C VAL A 69 -5.35 18.59 -14.20
N GLU A 70 -6.57 18.08 -14.00
CA GLU A 70 -7.33 18.27 -12.77
C GLU A 70 -6.98 17.17 -11.77
N LEU A 71 -6.15 17.51 -10.76
CA LEU A 71 -5.80 16.59 -9.66
C LEU A 71 -6.95 16.52 -8.65
N VAL A 72 -7.47 15.32 -8.41
CA VAL A 72 -8.45 15.00 -7.38
C VAL A 72 -7.83 14.05 -6.36
N SER A 73 -7.62 14.54 -5.16
CA SER A 73 -7.15 13.75 -4.01
C SER A 73 -8.30 12.90 -3.46
N VAL A 74 -8.06 11.61 -3.26
CA VAL A 74 -9.04 10.64 -2.78
C VAL A 74 -8.46 9.90 -1.57
N ALA A 75 -9.13 9.99 -0.42
CA ALA A 75 -8.77 9.22 0.76
C ALA A 75 -9.00 7.71 0.53
N GLU A 76 -8.12 6.88 1.08
CA GLU A 76 -8.13 5.44 0.86
C GLU A 76 -9.47 4.79 1.23
N ASP A 77 -10.04 5.17 2.37
CA ASP A 77 -11.33 4.68 2.86
C ASP A 77 -12.54 5.08 2.00
N GLN A 78 -12.40 6.11 1.16
CA GLN A 78 -13.45 6.61 0.27
C GLN A 78 -13.32 6.09 -1.17
N PHE A 79 -12.17 5.54 -1.53
CA PHE A 79 -11.83 5.18 -2.90
C PHE A 79 -12.84 4.21 -3.52
N ALA A 80 -13.15 3.11 -2.86
CA ALA A 80 -14.06 2.08 -3.38
C ALA A 80 -15.48 2.62 -3.62
N GLN A 81 -15.98 3.47 -2.70
CA GLN A 81 -17.30 4.10 -2.85
C GLN A 81 -17.33 5.11 -4.00
N LEU A 82 -16.29 5.95 -4.10
CA LEU A 82 -16.19 6.94 -5.16
C LEU A 82 -16.08 6.27 -6.53
N LEU A 83 -15.23 5.24 -6.65
CA LEU A 83 -15.08 4.44 -7.87
C LEU A 83 -16.42 3.88 -8.34
N THR A 84 -17.16 3.20 -7.44
CA THR A 84 -18.46 2.60 -7.74
C THR A 84 -19.48 3.65 -8.20
N SER A 85 -19.53 4.81 -7.54
CA SER A 85 -20.48 5.86 -7.88
C SER A 85 -20.15 6.53 -9.23
N SER A 86 -18.89 6.78 -9.52
CA SER A 86 -18.43 7.39 -10.77
C SER A 86 -18.57 6.43 -11.96
N ALA A 87 -18.26 5.15 -11.76
CA ALA A 87 -18.50 4.12 -12.79
C ALA A 87 -19.98 4.01 -13.15
N ALA A 88 -20.90 4.03 -12.16
CA ALA A 88 -22.33 4.01 -12.40
C ALA A 88 -22.83 5.27 -13.10
N ALA A 89 -22.16 6.40 -12.93
CA ALA A 89 -22.46 7.66 -13.60
C ALA A 89 -21.84 7.75 -15.02
N GLY A 90 -20.88 6.87 -15.35
CA GLY A 90 -20.07 6.96 -16.56
C GLY A 90 -19.10 8.15 -16.53
N ASP A 91 -18.59 8.49 -15.35
CA ASP A 91 -17.75 9.66 -15.07
C ASP A 91 -16.48 9.23 -14.30
N LEU A 92 -15.77 8.23 -14.85
CA LEU A 92 -14.47 7.83 -14.35
C LEU A 92 -13.42 8.88 -14.71
N PRO A 93 -12.36 9.07 -13.89
CA PRO A 93 -11.24 9.92 -14.25
C PRO A 93 -10.45 9.31 -15.41
N ASP A 94 -9.62 10.08 -16.09
CA ASP A 94 -8.76 9.57 -17.16
C ASP A 94 -7.59 8.72 -16.59
N VAL A 95 -7.03 9.15 -15.46
CA VAL A 95 -5.91 8.48 -14.79
C VAL A 95 -6.22 8.26 -13.33
N ILE A 96 -5.87 7.09 -12.82
CA ILE A 96 -5.90 6.77 -11.39
C ILE A 96 -4.49 6.34 -10.96
N ALA A 97 -4.00 6.88 -9.83
CA ALA A 97 -2.69 6.54 -9.29
C ALA A 97 -2.71 6.36 -7.77
N GLY A 98 -1.61 5.79 -7.25
CA GLY A 98 -1.50 5.45 -5.84
C GLY A 98 -2.28 4.19 -5.46
N ILE A 99 -2.67 3.37 -6.44
CA ILE A 99 -3.53 2.19 -6.23
C ILE A 99 -2.72 0.92 -6.03
N SER A 100 -3.22 0.08 -5.12
CA SER A 100 -2.65 -1.22 -4.76
C SER A 100 -2.96 -2.31 -5.80
N LEU A 101 -2.24 -3.43 -5.74
CA LEU A 101 -2.48 -4.58 -6.61
C LEU A 101 -3.94 -5.09 -6.53
N PRO A 102 -4.58 -5.25 -5.34
CA PRO A 102 -5.99 -5.63 -5.28
C PRO A 102 -6.93 -4.62 -5.97
N GLN A 103 -6.65 -3.33 -5.84
CA GLN A 103 -7.45 -2.28 -6.49
C GLN A 103 -7.29 -2.31 -8.01
N VAL A 104 -6.08 -2.54 -8.53
CA VAL A 104 -5.83 -2.76 -9.97
C VAL A 104 -6.67 -3.95 -10.47
N ARG A 105 -6.70 -5.05 -9.71
CA ARG A 105 -7.51 -6.23 -10.06
C ARG A 105 -9.01 -5.95 -10.03
N THR A 106 -9.48 -5.16 -9.06
CA THR A 106 -10.88 -4.72 -8.99
C THR A 106 -11.27 -3.88 -10.21
N LEU A 107 -10.41 -2.93 -10.63
CA LEU A 107 -10.63 -2.12 -11.82
C LEU A 107 -10.71 -2.99 -13.09
N SER A 108 -9.77 -3.94 -13.22
CA SER A 108 -9.72 -4.86 -14.36
C SER A 108 -10.95 -5.77 -14.42
N ALA A 109 -11.36 -6.38 -13.29
CA ALA A 109 -12.51 -7.26 -13.22
C ALA A 109 -13.84 -6.56 -13.60
N ASN A 110 -13.91 -5.22 -13.43
CA ASN A 110 -15.05 -4.40 -13.82
C ASN A 110 -14.90 -3.79 -15.23
N GLU A 111 -13.88 -4.17 -16.00
CA GLU A 111 -13.61 -3.65 -17.34
C GLU A 111 -13.39 -2.11 -17.37
N PHE A 112 -12.79 -1.55 -16.29
CA PHE A 112 -12.55 -0.10 -16.18
C PHE A 112 -11.14 0.32 -16.63
N VAL A 113 -10.31 -0.61 -17.08
CA VAL A 113 -8.93 -0.36 -17.51
C VAL A 113 -8.82 -0.37 -19.02
N ASP A 114 -8.27 0.70 -19.61
CA ASP A 114 -7.80 0.72 -21.01
C ASP A 114 -6.44 0.02 -21.10
N THR A 115 -6.46 -1.30 -21.25
CA THR A 115 -5.26 -2.14 -21.29
C THR A 115 -4.39 -1.86 -22.51
N ASP A 116 -4.96 -1.42 -23.63
CA ASP A 116 -4.20 -1.05 -24.83
C ASP A 116 -3.41 0.25 -24.58
N ALA A 117 -4.00 1.24 -23.92
CA ALA A 117 -3.33 2.48 -23.53
C ALA A 117 -2.24 2.24 -22.49
N VAL A 118 -2.49 1.39 -21.49
CA VAL A 118 -1.49 0.98 -20.50
C VAL A 118 -0.31 0.28 -21.18
N ALA A 119 -0.57 -0.67 -22.09
CA ALA A 119 0.47 -1.37 -22.84
C ALA A 119 1.32 -0.42 -23.67
N ALA A 120 0.68 0.52 -24.37
CA ALA A 120 1.38 1.53 -25.18
C ALA A 120 2.27 2.45 -24.32
N THR A 121 1.80 2.84 -23.12
CA THR A 121 2.58 3.63 -22.17
C THR A 121 3.83 2.88 -21.70
N LEU A 122 3.68 1.60 -21.32
CA LEU A 122 4.81 0.77 -20.89
C LEU A 122 5.84 0.56 -22.04
N ASP A 123 5.37 0.39 -23.27
CA ASP A 123 6.24 0.25 -24.43
C ASP A 123 7.01 1.54 -24.73
N ALA A 124 6.37 2.71 -24.60
CA ALA A 124 7.00 4.01 -24.75
C ALA A 124 8.07 4.29 -23.67
N LEU A 125 7.84 3.79 -22.45
CA LEU A 125 8.78 3.90 -21.33
C LEU A 125 9.94 2.90 -21.37
N ASP A 126 9.92 1.93 -22.27
CA ASP A 126 10.80 0.76 -22.35
C ASP A 126 10.65 -0.18 -21.13
N ARG A 127 9.86 -1.24 -21.27
CA ARG A 127 9.56 -2.23 -20.20
C ARG A 127 10.81 -2.79 -19.53
N SER A 128 11.94 -2.87 -20.24
CA SER A 128 13.19 -3.39 -19.69
C SER A 128 13.79 -2.51 -18.58
N THR A 129 13.27 -1.29 -18.40
CA THR A 129 13.68 -0.37 -17.33
C THR A 129 12.92 -0.57 -16.02
N PHE A 130 11.96 -1.49 -15.99
CA PHE A 130 11.17 -1.84 -14.83
C PHE A 130 11.62 -3.17 -14.21
N SER A 131 11.32 -3.37 -12.93
CA SER A 131 11.42 -4.68 -12.28
C SER A 131 10.52 -5.68 -13.00
N GLU A 132 11.07 -6.86 -13.35
CA GLU A 132 10.31 -7.93 -14.00
C GLU A 132 9.16 -8.40 -13.10
N ASN A 133 9.43 -8.58 -11.80
CA ASN A 133 8.43 -8.94 -10.81
C ASN A 133 7.29 -7.90 -10.71
N ALA A 134 7.61 -6.60 -10.74
CA ALA A 134 6.59 -5.55 -10.69
C ALA A 134 5.69 -5.56 -11.94
N LEU A 135 6.26 -5.81 -13.12
CA LEU A 135 5.49 -5.97 -14.36
C LEU A 135 4.58 -7.20 -14.31
N GLU A 136 5.06 -8.33 -13.78
CA GLU A 136 4.28 -9.55 -13.61
C GLU A 136 3.11 -9.33 -12.65
N LEU A 137 3.37 -8.77 -11.47
CA LEU A 137 2.32 -8.52 -10.46
C LEU A 137 1.24 -7.53 -10.93
N THR A 138 1.57 -6.61 -11.84
CA THR A 138 0.61 -5.63 -12.39
C THR A 138 -0.01 -6.05 -13.71
N SER A 139 0.19 -7.31 -14.15
CA SER A 139 -0.37 -7.87 -15.37
C SER A 139 -1.30 -9.06 -15.07
N ASP A 140 -2.18 -9.35 -16.00
CA ASP A 140 -2.97 -10.60 -16.04
C ASP A 140 -2.48 -11.42 -17.23
N GLY A 141 -1.63 -12.42 -16.96
CA GLY A 141 -0.85 -13.09 -18.01
C GLY A 141 -0.02 -12.09 -18.80
N ASP A 142 -0.22 -12.04 -20.10
CA ASP A 142 0.51 -11.11 -21.00
C ASP A 142 -0.12 -9.70 -21.06
N THR A 143 -1.27 -9.47 -20.41
CA THR A 143 -2.01 -8.21 -20.48
C THR A 143 -1.65 -7.31 -19.31
N PRO A 144 -0.98 -6.16 -19.53
CA PRO A 144 -0.71 -5.22 -18.46
C PRO A 144 -1.99 -4.47 -18.05
N LEU A 145 -2.22 -4.38 -16.75
CA LEU A 145 -3.39 -3.71 -16.16
C LEU A 145 -3.04 -2.33 -15.60
N ALA A 146 -1.77 -2.11 -15.30
CA ALA A 146 -1.30 -0.84 -14.74
C ALA A 146 0.19 -0.63 -15.07
N VAL A 147 0.64 0.60 -14.95
CA VAL A 147 2.06 0.98 -14.98
C VAL A 147 2.56 0.97 -13.55
N PRO A 148 3.44 0.02 -13.16
CA PRO A 148 3.98 -0.02 -11.80
C PRO A 148 4.88 1.20 -11.56
N SER A 149 4.73 1.82 -10.41
CA SER A 149 5.46 3.04 -10.08
C SER A 149 6.51 2.81 -9.00
N GLU A 150 6.08 2.45 -7.82
CA GLU A 150 6.91 2.20 -6.66
C GLU A 150 6.42 0.99 -5.87
N SER A 151 7.25 0.55 -4.92
CA SER A 151 6.87 -0.49 -3.96
C SER A 151 7.15 -0.05 -2.54
N TRP A 152 6.45 -0.69 -1.61
CA TRP A 152 6.79 -0.74 -0.21
C TRP A 152 6.73 -2.19 0.28
N THR A 153 7.48 -2.51 1.32
CA THR A 153 7.56 -3.87 1.87
C THR A 153 7.09 -3.90 3.31
N GLN A 154 6.40 -4.98 3.66
CA GLN A 154 6.15 -5.34 5.05
C GLN A 154 7.39 -6.04 5.59
N MET A 155 7.85 -5.67 6.77
CA MET A 155 9.08 -6.21 7.35
C MET A 155 8.88 -6.52 8.82
N LEU A 156 9.63 -7.51 9.32
CA LEU A 156 9.82 -7.71 10.74
C LEU A 156 10.97 -6.81 11.20
N PHE A 157 10.66 -5.85 12.05
CA PHE A 157 11.64 -5.00 12.72
C PHE A 157 11.95 -5.58 14.10
N TYR A 158 13.22 -5.52 14.50
CA TYR A 158 13.65 -6.03 15.79
C TYR A 158 14.67 -5.11 16.46
N ARG A 159 14.64 -5.04 17.78
CA ARG A 159 15.54 -4.22 18.61
C ARG A 159 16.92 -4.87 18.73
N THR A 160 17.87 -4.41 17.92
CA THR A 160 19.24 -4.96 17.87
C THR A 160 19.96 -4.91 19.22
N ASP A 161 19.75 -3.86 20.02
CA ASP A 161 20.31 -3.71 21.35
C ASP A 161 19.78 -4.77 22.34
N LEU A 162 18.50 -5.13 22.27
CA LEU A 162 17.92 -6.20 23.10
C LEU A 162 18.39 -7.58 22.64
N PHE A 163 18.47 -7.80 21.33
CA PHE A 163 18.98 -9.04 20.74
C PHE A 163 20.44 -9.29 21.09
N GLU A 164 21.30 -8.28 20.94
CA GLU A 164 22.71 -8.35 21.32
C GLU A 164 22.89 -8.65 22.82
N ALA A 165 22.09 -7.99 23.67
CA ALA A 165 22.14 -8.21 25.12
C ALA A 165 21.73 -9.65 25.51
N ALA A 166 20.81 -10.26 24.74
CA ALA A 166 20.37 -11.65 24.96
C ALA A 166 21.20 -12.68 24.20
N GLY A 167 22.09 -12.26 23.30
CA GLY A 167 22.92 -13.15 22.47
C GLY A 167 22.12 -13.86 21.39
N LEU A 168 21.09 -13.19 20.85
CA LEU A 168 20.23 -13.68 19.79
C LEU A 168 20.70 -13.16 18.42
N ASP A 169 20.55 -13.99 17.39
CA ASP A 169 20.73 -13.62 15.99
C ASP A 169 19.44 -12.98 15.41
N ALA A 170 19.51 -12.44 14.19
CA ALA A 170 18.34 -11.89 13.50
C ALA A 170 17.23 -12.94 13.35
N PRO A 171 15.94 -12.59 13.61
CA PRO A 171 14.84 -13.55 13.66
C PRO A 171 14.20 -13.77 12.27
N ASP A 172 14.78 -14.63 11.44
CA ASP A 172 14.42 -14.86 10.03
C ASP A 172 13.51 -16.09 9.79
N SER A 173 13.11 -16.77 10.85
CA SER A 173 12.27 -17.97 10.76
C SER A 173 11.30 -18.05 11.93
N TYR A 174 10.23 -18.86 11.78
CA TYR A 174 9.26 -19.10 12.86
C TYR A 174 9.94 -19.53 14.16
N GLU A 175 10.95 -20.42 14.07
CA GLU A 175 11.69 -20.90 15.23
C GLU A 175 12.43 -19.75 15.93
N SER A 176 13.21 -18.95 15.18
CA SER A 176 14.01 -17.85 15.73
C SER A 176 13.14 -16.70 16.23
N ILE A 177 12.03 -16.39 15.56
CA ILE A 177 11.06 -15.37 16.01
C ILE A 177 10.42 -15.78 17.33
N LEU A 178 9.95 -17.04 17.45
CA LEU A 178 9.33 -17.54 18.68
C LEU A 178 10.34 -17.64 19.84
N GLU A 179 11.58 -18.06 19.57
CA GLU A 179 12.66 -18.08 20.57
C GLU A 179 12.96 -16.66 21.08
N ALA A 180 13.07 -15.69 20.17
CA ALA A 180 13.31 -14.29 20.50
C ALA A 180 12.14 -13.70 21.29
N ALA A 181 10.90 -13.90 20.81
CA ALA A 181 9.71 -13.43 21.50
C ALA A 181 9.66 -13.93 22.95
N LYS A 182 9.86 -15.24 23.15
CA LYS A 182 9.87 -15.87 24.49
C LYS A 182 11.00 -15.38 25.37
N THR A 183 12.19 -15.12 24.80
CA THR A 183 13.40 -14.75 25.55
C THR A 183 13.34 -13.29 26.02
N LEU A 184 12.76 -12.42 25.19
CA LEU A 184 12.73 -10.97 25.40
C LEU A 184 11.44 -10.49 26.09
N ASP A 185 10.42 -11.36 26.18
CA ASP A 185 9.17 -11.00 26.85
C ASP A 185 9.35 -10.75 28.34
N SER A 186 8.83 -9.65 28.80
CA SER A 186 8.89 -9.20 30.19
C SER A 186 7.66 -8.32 30.52
N PRO A 187 7.43 -7.97 31.81
CA PRO A 187 6.34 -7.06 32.17
C PRO A 187 6.42 -5.67 31.55
N GLU A 188 7.60 -5.22 31.12
CA GLU A 188 7.87 -3.90 30.58
C GLU A 188 7.96 -3.90 29.05
N VAL A 189 8.38 -5.01 28.43
CA VAL A 189 8.61 -5.15 26.99
C VAL A 189 8.00 -6.45 26.53
N ALA A 190 7.02 -6.37 25.62
CA ALA A 190 6.47 -7.54 24.94
C ALA A 190 7.52 -8.13 23.98
N GLY A 191 7.57 -9.44 23.84
CA GLY A 191 8.46 -10.09 22.89
C GLY A 191 8.16 -9.72 21.44
N PHE A 192 6.87 -9.52 21.13
CA PHE A 192 6.38 -9.20 19.79
C PHE A 192 5.13 -8.32 19.87
N VAL A 193 4.90 -7.47 18.88
CA VAL A 193 3.61 -6.85 18.61
C VAL A 193 3.29 -6.92 17.12
N GLY A 194 2.11 -7.40 16.78
CA GLY A 194 1.59 -7.48 15.41
C GLY A 194 0.11 -7.16 15.35
N ALA A 195 -0.39 -6.87 14.16
CA ALA A 195 -1.77 -6.51 13.95
C ALA A 195 -2.74 -7.66 14.23
N THR A 196 -3.84 -7.39 14.92
CA THR A 196 -4.87 -8.36 15.30
C THR A 196 -6.30 -7.78 15.26
N ALA A 197 -6.47 -6.57 14.73
CA ALA A 197 -7.78 -5.95 14.57
C ALA A 197 -8.60 -6.68 13.49
N PRO A 198 -9.85 -7.09 13.78
CA PRO A 198 -10.69 -7.75 12.78
C PRO A 198 -11.21 -6.74 11.75
N GLY A 199 -11.35 -7.17 10.49
CA GLY A 199 -11.83 -6.32 9.39
C GLY A 199 -10.84 -5.21 9.03
N ASP A 200 -9.56 -5.42 9.29
CA ASP A 200 -8.47 -4.46 9.06
C ASP A 200 -7.50 -5.01 8.01
N ALA A 201 -7.28 -4.24 6.95
CA ALA A 201 -6.38 -4.62 5.87
C ALA A 201 -4.92 -4.77 6.34
N PHE A 202 -4.47 -3.93 7.28
CA PHE A 202 -3.12 -4.04 7.84
C PHE A 202 -2.92 -5.36 8.61
N THR A 203 -3.97 -5.86 9.27
CA THR A 203 -3.95 -7.19 9.90
C THR A 203 -3.79 -8.30 8.88
N GLU A 204 -4.51 -8.24 7.75
CA GLU A 204 -4.38 -9.21 6.66
C GLU A 204 -2.98 -9.18 6.05
N GLN A 205 -2.46 -8.00 5.72
CA GLN A 205 -1.10 -7.80 5.17
C GLN A 205 0.00 -8.30 6.15
N THR A 206 -0.17 -8.06 7.44
CA THR A 206 0.77 -8.53 8.47
C THR A 206 0.78 -10.05 8.56
N PHE A 207 -0.40 -10.69 8.44
CA PHE A 207 -0.49 -12.14 8.43
C PHE A 207 0.05 -12.74 7.12
N GLU A 208 -0.24 -12.14 5.97
CA GLU A 208 0.31 -12.59 4.67
C GLU A 208 1.84 -12.59 4.68
N GLN A 209 2.49 -11.56 5.27
CA GLN A 209 3.95 -11.53 5.48
C GLN A 209 4.46 -12.76 6.25
N ILE A 210 3.73 -13.22 7.24
CA ILE A 210 4.07 -14.41 8.03
C ILE A 210 3.78 -15.69 7.24
N ALA A 211 2.64 -15.75 6.56
CA ALA A 211 2.08 -16.95 5.97
C ALA A 211 2.80 -17.40 4.68
N LEU A 212 3.22 -16.44 3.84
CA LEU A 212 3.86 -16.71 2.55
C LEU A 212 5.07 -17.62 2.66
N GLY A 213 6.00 -17.33 3.58
CA GLY A 213 7.20 -18.13 3.77
C GLY A 213 6.96 -19.50 4.44
N ASN A 214 5.72 -19.75 4.91
CA ASN A 214 5.29 -21.06 5.38
C ASN A 214 4.59 -21.90 4.30
N GLY A 215 4.50 -21.38 3.06
CA GLY A 215 3.77 -22.07 1.99
C GLY A 215 2.25 -22.04 2.19
N CYS A 216 1.74 -21.12 2.99
CA CYS A 216 0.30 -20.86 3.10
C CYS A 216 -0.13 -19.98 1.94
N GLU A 217 -1.02 -20.49 1.10
CA GLU A 217 -1.57 -19.80 -0.06
C GLU A 217 -3.07 -19.53 0.13
N LEU A 218 -3.53 -18.43 -0.45
CA LEU A 218 -4.96 -18.11 -0.49
C LEU A 218 -5.72 -19.12 -1.35
N VAL A 219 -5.17 -19.37 -2.54
CA VAL A 219 -5.71 -20.26 -3.57
C VAL A 219 -4.58 -20.94 -4.33
N ASN A 220 -4.87 -22.05 -4.98
CA ASN A 220 -3.96 -22.67 -5.95
C ASN A 220 -4.21 -22.16 -7.40
N GLU A 221 -3.44 -22.67 -8.37
CA GLU A 221 -3.55 -22.31 -9.79
C GLU A 221 -4.90 -22.71 -10.41
N ASP A 222 -5.58 -23.71 -9.86
CA ASP A 222 -6.91 -24.14 -10.29
C ASP A 222 -8.05 -23.29 -9.70
N GLY A 223 -7.71 -22.34 -8.78
CA GLY A 223 -8.66 -21.48 -8.08
C GLY A 223 -9.28 -22.09 -6.83
N ASP A 224 -8.83 -23.30 -6.44
CA ASP A 224 -9.28 -23.89 -5.18
C ASP A 224 -8.69 -23.16 -3.98
N VAL A 225 -9.51 -22.86 -2.99
CA VAL A 225 -9.09 -22.15 -1.76
C VAL A 225 -8.26 -23.06 -0.87
N GLU A 226 -7.06 -22.60 -0.47
CA GLU A 226 -6.06 -23.34 0.30
C GLU A 226 -5.85 -22.82 1.74
N LEU A 227 -6.65 -21.85 2.20
CA LEU A 227 -6.51 -21.27 3.55
C LEU A 227 -6.76 -22.28 4.69
N ASP A 228 -7.39 -23.40 4.45
CA ASP A 228 -7.58 -24.50 5.40
C ASP A 228 -6.58 -25.66 5.20
N SER A 229 -5.49 -25.43 4.45
CA SER A 229 -4.37 -26.37 4.33
C SER A 229 -3.57 -26.48 5.64
N ASP A 230 -2.81 -27.57 5.79
CA ASP A 230 -1.94 -27.78 6.96
C ASP A 230 -0.93 -26.64 7.13
N ALA A 231 -0.39 -26.10 6.02
CA ALA A 231 0.54 -24.98 6.03
C ALA A 231 -0.11 -23.70 6.54
N CYS A 232 -1.35 -23.39 6.13
CA CYS A 232 -2.09 -22.23 6.62
C CYS A 232 -2.50 -22.38 8.09
N ILE A 233 -2.97 -23.56 8.50
CA ILE A 233 -3.28 -23.84 9.91
C ILE A 233 -2.03 -23.65 10.77
N SER A 234 -0.86 -24.10 10.32
CA SER A 234 0.44 -23.90 10.98
C SER A 234 0.80 -22.41 11.09
N ALA A 235 0.55 -21.61 10.05
CA ALA A 235 0.75 -20.17 10.08
C ALA A 235 -0.19 -19.44 11.08
N PHE A 236 -1.49 -19.78 11.09
CA PHE A 236 -2.43 -19.27 12.08
C PHE A 236 -2.04 -19.65 13.51
N GLN A 237 -1.60 -20.90 13.72
CA GLN A 237 -1.12 -21.36 15.02
C GLN A 237 0.09 -20.54 15.48
N PHE A 238 1.08 -20.37 14.60
CA PHE A 238 2.28 -19.59 14.91
C PHE A 238 1.95 -18.14 15.28
N TYR A 239 1.11 -17.47 14.48
CA TYR A 239 0.73 -16.09 14.74
C TYR A 239 -0.12 -15.95 16.01
N GLY A 240 -1.02 -16.90 16.26
CA GLY A 240 -1.78 -17.00 17.50
C GLY A 240 -0.88 -17.16 18.71
N ASP A 241 0.09 -18.08 18.65
CA ASP A 241 1.05 -18.32 19.74
C ASP A 241 1.88 -17.05 20.06
N LEU A 242 2.31 -16.30 19.05
CA LEU A 242 3.03 -15.04 19.23
C LEU A 242 2.16 -13.98 19.91
N THR A 243 0.94 -13.77 19.39
CA THR A 243 0.08 -12.66 19.81
C THR A 243 -0.62 -12.94 21.14
N GLU A 244 -1.00 -14.18 21.43
CA GLU A 244 -1.61 -14.56 22.72
C GLU A 244 -0.60 -14.54 23.87
N ASN A 245 0.63 -15.02 23.65
CA ASN A 245 1.57 -15.30 24.73
C ASN A 245 2.64 -14.23 24.93
N TYR A 246 3.03 -13.49 23.88
CA TYR A 246 4.19 -12.59 23.89
C TYR A 246 3.90 -11.18 23.37
N SER A 247 2.63 -10.80 23.26
CA SER A 247 2.20 -9.49 22.78
C SER A 247 1.44 -8.70 23.84
N VAL A 248 1.18 -7.44 23.55
CA VAL A 248 0.34 -6.57 24.41
C VAL A 248 -1.14 -6.95 24.28
N PRO A 249 -1.93 -6.82 25.36
CA PRO A 249 -3.33 -7.19 25.33
C PRO A 249 -4.19 -6.25 24.48
N GLY A 250 -5.26 -6.79 23.88
CA GLY A 250 -6.24 -6.06 23.06
C GLY A 250 -5.94 -6.13 21.58
N ALA A 251 -6.92 -5.76 20.76
CA ALA A 251 -6.75 -5.70 19.32
C ALA A 251 -5.74 -4.63 18.95
N GLN A 252 -4.84 -4.97 18.04
CA GLN A 252 -3.78 -4.10 17.56
C GLN A 252 -4.05 -3.77 16.09
N ASP A 253 -4.04 -2.50 15.76
CA ASP A 253 -4.13 -1.95 14.40
C ASP A 253 -2.80 -1.27 13.99
N VAL A 254 -2.78 -0.60 12.85
CA VAL A 254 -1.60 0.09 12.32
C VAL A 254 -1.02 1.11 13.31
N ASP A 255 -1.87 1.86 14.01
CA ASP A 255 -1.43 2.91 14.93
C ASP A 255 -0.97 2.36 16.28
N THR A 256 -1.67 1.38 16.83
CA THR A 256 -1.37 0.80 18.14
C THR A 256 -0.14 -0.08 18.11
N THR A 257 0.11 -0.83 17.03
CA THR A 257 1.37 -1.58 16.84
C THR A 257 2.58 -0.65 16.81
N ARG A 258 2.50 0.41 15.99
CA ARG A 258 3.53 1.45 15.90
C ARG A 258 3.76 2.13 17.25
N ALA A 259 2.70 2.61 17.88
CA ALA A 259 2.78 3.31 19.16
C ALA A 259 3.42 2.43 20.25
N THR A 260 3.11 1.12 20.28
CA THR A 260 3.70 0.16 21.22
C THR A 260 5.21 0.04 21.01
N TYR A 261 5.66 -0.18 19.77
CA TYR A 261 7.10 -0.26 19.47
C TYR A 261 7.82 1.06 19.75
N PHE A 262 7.22 2.19 19.35
CA PHE A 262 7.77 3.55 19.56
C PHE A 262 7.88 3.95 21.02
N ALA A 263 7.04 3.39 21.88
CA ALA A 263 7.16 3.56 23.33
C ALA A 263 8.27 2.68 23.94
N GLY A 264 8.96 1.85 23.15
CA GLY A 264 9.90 0.84 23.63
C GLY A 264 9.22 -0.37 24.27
N GLY A 265 7.93 -0.56 24.05
CA GLY A 265 7.09 -1.59 24.67
C GLY A 265 7.11 -2.94 23.97
N ALA A 266 7.86 -3.11 22.88
CA ALA A 266 8.02 -4.39 22.19
C ALA A 266 9.45 -4.57 21.65
N ALA A 267 9.92 -5.82 21.64
CA ALA A 267 11.24 -6.20 21.10
C ALA A 267 11.21 -6.39 19.57
N MET A 268 10.06 -6.81 19.03
CA MET A 268 9.83 -7.02 17.61
C MET A 268 8.46 -6.50 17.22
N PHE A 269 8.32 -6.01 15.96
CA PHE A 269 7.01 -5.73 15.36
C PHE A 269 7.05 -5.90 13.84
N ILE A 270 5.89 -6.13 13.23
CA ILE A 270 5.75 -6.14 11.76
C ILE A 270 5.07 -4.85 11.34
N TRP A 271 5.69 -4.18 10.36
CA TRP A 271 5.17 -2.93 9.81
C TRP A 271 5.75 -2.66 8.42
N SER A 272 5.20 -1.72 7.69
CA SER A 272 5.71 -1.36 6.37
C SER A 272 6.95 -0.46 6.44
N SER A 273 7.68 -0.38 5.33
CA SER A 273 8.85 0.50 5.20
C SER A 273 8.55 1.98 5.45
N PHE A 274 7.29 2.41 5.36
CA PHE A 274 6.86 3.78 5.68
C PHE A 274 7.20 4.23 7.10
N VAL A 275 7.43 3.32 8.04
CA VAL A 275 7.79 3.65 9.43
C VAL A 275 9.22 4.21 9.58
N LEU A 276 10.06 4.11 8.56
CA LEU A 276 11.48 4.43 8.67
C LEU A 276 11.75 5.90 8.98
N ASP A 277 11.04 6.84 8.36
CA ASP A 277 11.19 8.27 8.64
C ASP A 277 10.64 8.65 10.02
N GLU A 278 9.53 8.03 10.42
CA GLU A 278 8.93 8.21 11.74
C GLU A 278 9.87 7.73 12.83
N MET A 279 10.44 6.53 12.67
CA MET A 279 11.37 5.90 13.62
C MET A 279 12.69 6.68 13.72
N ALA A 280 13.10 7.37 12.65
CA ALA A 280 14.23 8.28 12.64
C ALA A 280 13.92 9.64 13.32
N GLY A 281 12.66 9.89 13.75
CA GLY A 281 12.23 11.12 14.40
C GLY A 281 12.08 12.31 13.43
N LEU A 282 11.86 12.04 12.14
CA LEU A 282 11.74 13.06 11.08
C LEU A 282 10.32 13.62 10.92
N ARG A 283 9.36 13.05 11.67
CA ARG A 283 7.95 13.48 11.71
C ARG A 283 7.53 13.88 13.13
N GLU A 284 6.89 15.05 13.27
CA GLU A 284 6.42 15.53 14.59
C GLU A 284 5.17 14.79 15.08
N ASP A 285 4.31 14.34 14.15
CA ASP A 285 3.04 13.67 14.43
C ASP A 285 3.21 12.19 14.85
N ALA A 286 4.38 11.59 14.56
CA ALA A 286 4.65 10.18 14.81
C ALA A 286 6.06 9.93 15.41
N LYS A 287 6.46 10.73 16.40
CA LYS A 287 7.78 10.58 17.04
C LYS A 287 7.87 9.38 17.97
N PRO A 288 9.00 8.66 17.97
CA PRO A 288 9.31 7.70 19.00
C PRO A 288 9.27 8.31 20.41
N SER A 289 8.68 7.56 21.35
CA SER A 289 8.44 8.01 22.73
C SER A 289 9.12 7.12 23.78
N CYS A 290 10.02 6.23 23.35
CA CYS A 290 10.79 5.38 24.26
C CYS A 290 11.61 6.21 25.26
N PRO A 291 11.97 5.68 26.45
CA PRO A 291 12.76 6.41 27.43
C PRO A 291 14.07 6.97 26.86
N GLU A 292 14.76 6.22 26.04
CA GLU A 292 16.00 6.61 25.35
C GLU A 292 15.74 7.67 24.27
N CYS A 293 14.59 7.61 23.62
CA CYS A 293 14.18 8.53 22.56
C CYS A 293 14.02 9.98 23.07
N ALA A 294 13.83 10.18 24.36
CA ALA A 294 13.79 11.52 24.96
C ALA A 294 15.14 12.25 24.88
N ALA A 295 16.24 11.50 24.86
CA ALA A 295 17.60 12.05 24.74
C ALA A 295 18.12 12.01 23.30
N ASP A 296 17.73 11.00 22.53
CA ASP A 296 18.07 10.81 21.12
C ASP A 296 16.80 10.36 20.34
N PRO A 297 16.14 11.25 19.62
CA PRO A 297 14.94 10.92 18.84
C PRO A 297 15.14 9.81 17.79
N ALA A 298 16.38 9.59 17.34
CA ALA A 298 16.75 8.56 16.38
C ALA A 298 17.18 7.23 17.03
N PHE A 299 17.07 7.11 18.35
CA PHE A 299 17.53 5.92 19.07
C PHE A 299 16.97 4.62 18.49
N LEU A 300 15.67 4.56 18.19
CA LEU A 300 15.06 3.36 17.63
C LEU A 300 15.62 3.06 16.23
N ALA A 301 15.72 4.05 15.34
CA ALA A 301 16.29 3.83 14.01
C ALA A 301 17.72 3.25 14.07
N GLN A 302 18.55 3.77 15.00
CA GLN A 302 19.94 3.34 15.19
C GLN A 302 20.05 1.94 15.83
N ASN A 303 19.02 1.48 16.52
CA ASN A 303 18.96 0.21 17.24
C ASN A 303 17.87 -0.74 16.71
N THR A 304 17.53 -0.61 15.44
CA THR A 304 16.55 -1.49 14.78
C THR A 304 17.20 -2.18 13.58
N GLY A 305 17.07 -3.50 13.53
CA GLY A 305 17.35 -4.33 12.37
C GLY A 305 16.04 -4.73 11.68
N VAL A 306 16.14 -5.20 10.44
CA VAL A 306 15.00 -5.66 9.65
C VAL A 306 15.22 -7.06 9.12
N VAL A 307 14.11 -7.80 9.00
CA VAL A 307 14.02 -9.05 8.24
C VAL A 307 12.88 -8.89 7.24
N THR A 308 13.21 -8.99 5.96
CA THR A 308 12.24 -8.83 4.88
C THR A 308 11.55 -10.13 4.54
N SER A 309 12.31 -11.24 4.48
CA SER A 309 11.80 -12.57 4.12
C SER A 309 11.84 -13.50 5.33
N ILE A 310 10.71 -14.13 5.65
CA ILE A 310 10.56 -15.03 6.80
C ILE A 310 10.41 -16.45 6.29
N ALA A 311 11.08 -17.42 6.94
CA ALA A 311 10.94 -18.84 6.64
C ALA A 311 9.99 -19.52 7.63
N GLY A 312 9.01 -20.26 7.11
CA GLY A 312 8.18 -21.17 7.90
C GLY A 312 8.62 -22.64 7.75
N PRO A 313 8.19 -23.53 8.67
CA PRO A 313 8.59 -24.95 8.65
C PRO A 313 8.00 -25.75 7.48
N ASP A 314 6.89 -25.31 6.89
CA ASP A 314 6.17 -26.02 5.83
C ASP A 314 6.46 -25.44 4.44
N GLY A 315 7.11 -24.25 4.35
CA GLY A 315 7.46 -23.59 3.10
C GLY A 315 8.79 -24.08 2.51
N ASP A 316 8.93 -23.97 1.20
CA ASP A 316 10.14 -24.39 0.46
C ASP A 316 11.26 -23.34 0.53
N ALA A 317 10.92 -22.07 0.73
CA ALA A 317 11.85 -20.94 0.80
C ALA A 317 11.28 -19.79 1.64
N PRO A 318 12.14 -18.90 2.19
CA PRO A 318 11.68 -17.64 2.77
C PRO A 318 10.91 -16.81 1.73
N ALA A 319 9.86 -16.12 2.16
CA ALA A 319 9.09 -15.23 1.29
C ALA A 319 8.84 -13.87 1.95
N GLN A 320 8.46 -12.89 1.13
CA GLN A 320 8.29 -11.52 1.52
C GLN A 320 7.01 -10.95 0.92
N PHE A 321 6.19 -10.33 1.77
CA PHE A 321 5.06 -9.53 1.35
C PHE A 321 5.48 -8.11 1.01
N GLY A 322 4.86 -7.55 0.01
CA GLY A 322 4.92 -6.12 -0.30
C GLY A 322 3.82 -5.70 -1.24
N GLU A 323 3.79 -4.42 -1.54
CA GLU A 323 2.81 -3.84 -2.45
C GLU A 323 3.52 -3.12 -3.58
N ILE A 324 2.96 -3.23 -4.78
CA ILE A 324 3.30 -2.40 -5.93
C ILE A 324 2.22 -1.35 -6.08
N THR A 325 2.58 -0.11 -5.86
CA THR A 325 1.70 1.02 -6.12
C THR A 325 1.77 1.40 -7.60
N SER A 326 0.63 1.62 -8.21
CA SER A 326 0.52 1.68 -9.66
C SER A 326 -0.31 2.85 -10.17
N TRP A 327 -0.17 3.11 -11.47
CA TRP A 327 -0.93 4.07 -12.26
C TRP A 327 -1.70 3.33 -13.34
N THR A 328 -2.96 3.68 -13.58
CA THR A 328 -3.73 3.11 -14.67
C THR A 328 -4.48 4.16 -15.47
N ILE A 329 -4.82 3.82 -16.72
CA ILE A 329 -5.66 4.61 -17.62
C ILE A 329 -7.03 3.94 -17.65
N THR A 330 -8.07 4.72 -17.48
CA THR A 330 -9.42 4.14 -17.45
C THR A 330 -10.01 3.99 -18.85
N GLU A 331 -10.96 3.05 -18.98
CA GLU A 331 -11.73 2.88 -20.22
C GLU A 331 -12.53 4.15 -20.53
N GLY A 332 -12.40 4.64 -21.76
CA GLY A 332 -13.05 5.88 -22.21
C GLY A 332 -12.30 7.18 -21.91
N ALA A 333 -11.10 7.09 -21.31
CA ALA A 333 -10.20 8.24 -21.07
C ALA A 333 -9.78 8.95 -22.36
N ASN A 334 -9.29 10.18 -22.24
CA ASN A 334 -8.44 10.79 -23.26
C ASN A 334 -7.07 10.11 -23.26
N ALA A 335 -6.98 8.94 -23.92
CA ALA A 335 -5.85 8.04 -23.86
C ALA A 335 -4.52 8.71 -24.26
N GLU A 336 -4.49 9.59 -25.27
CA GLU A 336 -3.26 10.27 -25.72
C GLU A 336 -2.72 11.22 -24.64
N SER A 337 -3.59 12.02 -24.00
CA SER A 337 -3.21 12.91 -22.92
C SER A 337 -2.84 12.16 -21.65
N ALA A 338 -3.57 11.08 -21.30
CA ALA A 338 -3.30 10.21 -20.16
C ALA A 338 -1.96 9.49 -20.29
N GLN A 339 -1.65 8.92 -21.45
CA GLN A 339 -0.34 8.31 -21.76
C GLN A 339 0.78 9.33 -21.60
N SER A 340 0.64 10.52 -22.23
CA SER A 340 1.65 11.59 -22.12
C SER A 340 1.90 11.99 -20.67
N PHE A 341 0.86 12.03 -19.85
CA PHE A 341 0.95 12.34 -18.42
C PHE A 341 1.70 11.26 -17.64
N ILE A 342 1.33 9.99 -17.80
CA ILE A 342 2.02 8.89 -17.11
C ILE A 342 3.48 8.76 -17.58
N GLU A 343 3.75 8.91 -18.89
CA GLU A 343 5.12 8.93 -19.40
C GLU A 343 5.97 10.05 -18.76
N TYR A 344 5.39 11.24 -18.58
CA TYR A 344 6.05 12.32 -17.86
C TYR A 344 6.30 11.97 -16.39
N MET A 345 5.26 11.48 -15.70
CA MET A 345 5.36 11.08 -14.27
C MET A 345 6.41 10.00 -14.04
N MET A 346 6.56 9.06 -14.98
CA MET A 346 7.55 8.00 -14.91
C MET A 346 8.93 8.41 -15.47
N SER A 347 9.12 9.63 -15.95
CA SER A 347 10.37 10.13 -16.53
C SER A 347 10.87 11.39 -15.80
N ASP A 348 10.54 12.59 -16.29
CA ASP A 348 11.00 13.84 -15.68
C ASP A 348 10.35 14.11 -14.32
N GLY A 349 9.12 13.64 -14.12
CA GLY A 349 8.36 13.70 -12.88
C GLY A 349 8.72 12.62 -11.86
N TYR A 350 9.50 11.59 -12.25
CA TYR A 350 9.67 10.42 -11.40
C TYR A 350 10.57 10.68 -10.19
N GLU A 351 11.66 11.42 -10.36
CA GLU A 351 12.51 11.84 -9.25
C GLU A 351 11.74 12.64 -8.19
N PRO A 352 11.03 13.75 -8.53
CA PRO A 352 10.23 14.46 -7.54
C PRO A 352 9.08 13.61 -6.97
N TRP A 353 8.51 12.67 -7.73
CA TRP A 353 7.47 11.76 -7.25
C TRP A 353 7.96 10.82 -6.14
N ILE A 354 9.07 10.11 -6.36
CA ILE A 354 9.64 9.23 -5.33
C ILE A 354 10.21 10.01 -4.13
N ALA A 355 10.65 11.27 -4.33
CA ALA A 355 11.13 12.14 -3.26
C ALA A 355 10.04 12.66 -2.31
N ILE A 356 8.75 12.42 -2.61
CA ILE A 356 7.65 12.78 -1.70
C ILE A 356 7.74 11.98 -0.40
N ALA A 357 7.99 10.65 -0.49
CA ALA A 357 8.08 9.74 0.64
C ALA A 357 9.01 8.56 0.30
N PRO A 358 10.32 8.76 0.24
CA PRO A 358 11.26 7.73 -0.23
C PRO A 358 11.20 6.41 0.54
N GLU A 359 10.88 6.48 1.84
CA GLU A 359 10.73 5.33 2.74
C GLU A 359 9.63 4.36 2.30
N GLY A 360 8.60 4.87 1.64
CA GLY A 360 7.47 4.09 1.11
C GLY A 360 7.37 4.08 -0.42
N LYS A 361 8.32 4.70 -1.13
CA LYS A 361 8.35 4.81 -2.58
C LYS A 361 9.67 4.29 -3.14
N VAL A 362 9.93 3.00 -2.93
CA VAL A 362 11.09 2.33 -3.55
C VAL A 362 10.82 2.16 -5.04
N PRO A 363 11.66 2.70 -5.95
CA PRO A 363 11.36 2.71 -7.37
C PRO A 363 11.37 1.30 -7.96
N VAL A 364 10.30 0.95 -8.67
CA VAL A 364 10.25 -0.29 -9.47
C VAL A 364 10.69 -0.05 -10.91
N ARG A 365 10.70 1.19 -11.38
CA ARG A 365 11.45 1.60 -12.56
C ARG A 365 12.87 1.94 -12.13
N THR A 366 13.85 1.10 -12.50
CA THR A 366 15.21 1.19 -12.01
C THR A 366 16.01 2.33 -12.67
N GLY A 367 15.67 2.68 -13.91
CA GLY A 367 16.38 3.72 -14.65
C GLY A 367 15.80 4.02 -16.02
N THR A 368 16.66 4.33 -16.96
CA THR A 368 16.36 4.56 -18.38
C THR A 368 17.23 3.67 -19.24
N PRO A 369 16.95 3.49 -20.54
CA PRO A 369 17.81 2.70 -21.43
C PRO A 369 19.28 3.18 -21.45
N ASP A 370 19.51 4.49 -21.31
CA ASP A 370 20.84 5.09 -21.29
C ASP A 370 21.51 5.03 -19.90
N GLU A 371 20.71 5.04 -18.83
CA GLU A 371 21.14 5.03 -17.42
C GLU A 371 20.32 4.00 -16.63
N PRO A 372 20.65 2.68 -16.71
CA PRO A 372 19.79 1.60 -16.22
C PRO A 372 19.54 1.59 -14.68
N THR A 373 20.37 2.26 -13.88
CA THR A 373 20.25 2.33 -12.41
C THR A 373 19.90 3.73 -11.92
N LYS A 374 19.58 4.67 -12.82
CA LYS A 374 19.38 6.08 -12.49
C LYS A 374 18.47 6.30 -11.30
N PHE A 375 17.30 5.68 -11.28
CA PHE A 375 16.29 5.92 -10.24
C PHE A 375 16.61 5.14 -8.97
N SER A 376 17.19 3.94 -9.08
CA SER A 376 17.63 3.17 -7.90
C SER A 376 18.79 3.86 -7.18
N ASP A 377 19.78 4.37 -7.94
CA ASP A 377 20.92 5.10 -7.36
C ASP A 377 20.47 6.43 -6.73
N LEU A 378 19.51 7.11 -7.36
CA LEU A 378 18.93 8.35 -6.83
C LEU A 378 18.21 8.12 -5.52
N TRP A 379 17.35 7.10 -5.45
CA TRP A 379 16.52 6.78 -4.28
C TRP A 379 17.34 6.72 -2.99
N ALA A 380 18.49 6.05 -3.02
CA ALA A 380 19.37 5.89 -1.87
C ALA A 380 19.89 7.23 -1.29
N THR A 381 19.79 8.33 -2.05
CA THR A 381 20.27 9.66 -1.66
C THR A 381 19.17 10.64 -1.29
N LEU A 382 17.89 10.26 -1.50
CA LEU A 382 16.76 11.15 -1.24
C LEU A 382 16.56 11.39 0.26
N PRO A 383 16.26 12.63 0.67
CA PRO A 383 15.93 12.91 2.05
C PRO A 383 14.47 12.49 2.35
N ALA A 384 14.30 11.62 3.35
CA ALA A 384 13.01 11.22 3.90
C ALA A 384 12.52 12.20 4.98
N GLY A 385 11.25 12.08 5.36
CA GLY A 385 10.62 12.87 6.43
C GLY A 385 9.70 13.98 5.94
N VAL A 386 8.90 14.52 6.85
CA VAL A 386 7.93 15.59 6.60
C VAL A 386 8.41 16.93 7.22
N ASP A 387 8.49 16.99 8.55
CA ASP A 387 8.87 18.22 9.27
C ASP A 387 10.38 18.50 9.22
N THR A 388 11.16 17.43 9.25
CA THR A 388 12.60 17.47 9.07
C THR A 388 12.98 16.50 7.98
N LYS A 389 13.71 16.95 6.97
CA LYS A 389 14.18 16.08 5.89
C LYS A 389 15.65 15.77 6.05
N ALA A 390 15.98 14.47 6.03
CA ALA A 390 17.36 13.97 6.06
C ALA A 390 17.44 12.59 5.36
N PRO A 391 18.61 12.22 4.80
CA PRO A 391 18.80 10.90 4.23
C PRO A 391 18.64 9.80 5.31
N LEU A 392 17.93 8.72 4.97
CA LEU A 392 17.80 7.56 5.89
C LEU A 392 19.16 6.96 6.27
N SER A 393 20.17 7.10 5.40
CA SER A 393 21.55 6.66 5.67
C SER A 393 22.24 7.37 6.83
N ASP A 394 21.68 8.49 7.33
CA ASP A 394 22.19 9.14 8.53
C ASP A 394 21.74 8.42 9.82
N PHE A 395 20.75 7.53 9.74
CA PHE A 395 20.08 6.90 10.87
C PHE A 395 20.19 5.37 10.88
N TYR A 396 20.13 4.75 9.70
CA TYR A 396 20.10 3.29 9.55
C TYR A 396 21.42 2.72 9.06
N ALA A 397 21.72 1.50 9.49
CA ALA A 397 22.82 0.72 8.96
C ALA A 397 22.62 0.43 7.46
N PRO A 398 23.70 0.33 6.66
CA PRO A 398 23.61 0.07 5.22
C PRO A 398 22.79 -1.18 4.90
N GLU A 399 22.86 -2.22 5.70
CA GLU A 399 22.17 -3.50 5.52
C GLU A 399 20.66 -3.35 5.58
N VAL A 400 20.14 -2.42 6.38
CA VAL A 400 18.70 -2.10 6.46
C VAL A 400 18.23 -1.46 5.15
N LEU A 401 18.97 -0.48 4.65
CA LEU A 401 18.61 0.23 3.42
C LEU A 401 18.77 -0.66 2.17
N GLU A 402 19.79 -1.53 2.16
CA GLU A 402 19.96 -2.54 1.10
C GLU A 402 18.79 -3.53 1.09
N ALA A 403 18.32 -3.97 2.25
CA ALA A 403 17.16 -4.86 2.36
C ALA A 403 15.87 -4.19 1.84
N VAL A 404 15.64 -2.93 2.18
CA VAL A 404 14.49 -2.15 1.67
C VAL A 404 14.57 -1.96 0.16
N ALA A 405 15.74 -1.59 -0.38
CA ALA A 405 15.96 -1.37 -1.81
C ALA A 405 15.79 -2.64 -2.66
N ALA A 406 16.08 -3.82 -2.09
CA ALA A 406 15.91 -5.11 -2.75
C ALA A 406 14.42 -5.54 -2.83
N GLY A 407 13.55 -4.97 -1.99
CA GLY A 407 12.14 -5.35 -1.88
C GLY A 407 11.41 -5.59 -3.20
N PRO A 408 11.45 -4.66 -4.18
CA PRO A 408 10.69 -4.80 -5.44
C PRO A 408 10.98 -6.06 -6.25
N GLN A 409 12.11 -6.73 -6.01
CA GLN A 409 12.55 -7.88 -6.82
C GLN A 409 11.94 -9.21 -6.36
N ASP A 410 11.61 -9.33 -5.08
CA ASP A 410 11.29 -10.60 -4.44
C ASP A 410 9.90 -10.61 -3.76
N LEU A 411 9.03 -9.63 -4.07
CA LEU A 411 7.68 -9.57 -3.52
C LEU A 411 6.83 -10.74 -4.01
N ALA A 412 6.09 -11.34 -3.08
CA ALA A 412 5.04 -12.30 -3.38
C ALA A 412 3.69 -11.77 -2.90
N ARG A 413 2.63 -12.15 -3.56
CA ARG A 413 1.25 -11.78 -3.22
C ARG A 413 0.32 -12.96 -3.47
N TRP A 414 -0.53 -13.23 -2.50
CA TRP A 414 -1.58 -14.23 -2.62
C TRP A 414 -2.46 -14.00 -3.85
N GLY A 415 -2.83 -15.09 -4.53
CA GLY A 415 -3.78 -15.11 -5.61
C GLY A 415 -3.30 -14.50 -6.93
N ILE A 416 -2.29 -13.62 -6.95
CA ILE A 416 -1.85 -12.96 -8.19
C ILE A 416 -1.05 -13.92 -9.07
N THR A 417 -0.01 -14.57 -8.51
CA THR A 417 0.82 -15.54 -9.22
C THR A 417 0.04 -16.80 -9.63
N GLN A 418 -1.05 -17.10 -8.91
CA GLN A 418 -1.97 -18.19 -9.23
C GLN A 418 -3.03 -17.79 -10.28
N GLY A 419 -3.00 -16.57 -10.83
CA GLY A 419 -3.98 -16.10 -11.81
C GLY A 419 -5.38 -15.78 -11.23
N GLN A 420 -5.49 -15.66 -9.91
CA GLN A 420 -6.73 -15.42 -9.16
C GLN A 420 -6.85 -13.97 -8.63
N GLY A 421 -6.25 -13.03 -9.32
CA GLY A 421 -6.21 -11.62 -8.88
C GLY A 421 -7.58 -10.98 -8.70
N ALA A 422 -8.61 -11.39 -9.47
CA ALA A 422 -9.98 -10.91 -9.30
C ALA A 422 -10.55 -11.27 -7.92
N LEU A 423 -10.27 -12.46 -7.42
CA LEU A 423 -10.65 -12.88 -6.07
C LEU A 423 -9.97 -12.03 -5.00
N LEU A 424 -8.65 -11.78 -5.14
CA LEU A 424 -7.93 -10.89 -4.22
C LEU A 424 -8.56 -9.48 -4.17
N GLY A 425 -8.95 -8.93 -5.31
CA GLY A 425 -9.68 -7.65 -5.37
C GLY A 425 -11.02 -7.69 -4.63
N ALA A 426 -11.80 -8.75 -4.80
CA ALA A 426 -13.10 -8.90 -4.15
C ALA A 426 -13.01 -9.06 -2.61
N LEU A 427 -11.94 -9.66 -2.10
CA LEU A 427 -11.72 -9.85 -0.66
C LEU A 427 -11.56 -8.55 0.12
N GLN A 428 -11.16 -7.46 -0.55
CA GLN A 428 -10.97 -6.15 0.11
C GLN A 428 -12.24 -5.60 0.78
N GLY A 429 -13.42 -6.08 0.38
CA GLY A 429 -14.70 -5.65 0.97
C GLY A 429 -15.04 -6.32 2.30
N GLU A 430 -14.49 -7.50 2.60
CA GLU A 430 -14.88 -8.31 3.77
C GLU A 430 -13.70 -8.70 4.68
N LEU A 431 -12.48 -8.79 4.15
CA LEU A 431 -11.24 -9.11 4.87
C LEU A 431 -11.35 -10.32 5.82
N PRO A 432 -11.75 -11.50 5.32
CA PRO A 432 -12.05 -12.66 6.17
C PRO A 432 -10.82 -13.21 6.91
N VAL A 433 -9.62 -13.05 6.34
CA VAL A 433 -8.36 -13.49 6.96
C VAL A 433 -8.07 -12.67 8.22
N SER A 434 -8.29 -11.36 8.21
CA SER A 434 -8.08 -10.51 9.39
C SER A 434 -9.00 -10.90 10.54
N THR A 435 -10.23 -11.37 10.24
CA THR A 435 -11.15 -11.88 11.25
C THR A 435 -10.63 -13.17 11.89
N ALA A 436 -10.13 -14.13 11.08
CA ALA A 436 -9.53 -15.36 11.57
C ALA A 436 -8.27 -15.09 12.41
N VAL A 437 -7.43 -14.14 12.00
CA VAL A 437 -6.26 -13.67 12.79
C VAL A 437 -6.69 -13.14 14.15
N SER A 438 -7.75 -12.33 14.19
CA SER A 438 -8.28 -11.82 15.46
C SER A 438 -8.80 -12.95 16.37
N GLU A 439 -9.39 -13.99 15.81
CA GLU A 439 -9.87 -15.15 16.56
C GLU A 439 -8.71 -15.93 17.21
N VAL A 440 -7.67 -16.26 16.45
CA VAL A 440 -6.49 -16.99 16.99
C VAL A 440 -5.71 -16.16 17.99
N ALA A 441 -5.62 -14.83 17.80
CA ALA A 441 -5.00 -13.92 18.76
C ALA A 441 -5.73 -13.82 20.10
N GLN A 442 -6.99 -14.28 20.17
CA GLN A 442 -7.81 -14.38 21.37
C GLN A 442 -7.88 -15.81 21.92
N GLY A 443 -7.04 -16.72 21.46
CA GLY A 443 -6.98 -18.11 21.87
C GLY A 443 -8.01 -19.03 21.17
N GLY A 444 -8.53 -18.61 20.01
CA GLY A 444 -9.37 -19.45 19.14
C GLY A 444 -8.60 -20.64 18.56
N ASP A 445 -9.31 -21.68 18.11
CA ASP A 445 -8.71 -22.83 17.46
C ASP A 445 -8.24 -22.47 16.04
N PRO A 446 -6.94 -22.63 15.71
CA PRO A 446 -6.40 -22.21 14.41
C PRO A 446 -7.01 -22.95 13.22
N ALA A 447 -7.36 -24.23 13.38
CA ALA A 447 -7.98 -24.99 12.30
C ALA A 447 -9.43 -24.56 12.07
N GLU A 448 -10.16 -24.19 13.13
CA GLU A 448 -11.52 -23.64 13.01
C GLU A 448 -11.50 -22.24 12.38
N ALA A 449 -10.58 -21.37 12.79
CA ALA A 449 -10.39 -20.03 12.22
C ALA A 449 -10.02 -20.10 10.73
N ALA A 450 -9.05 -20.93 10.37
CA ALA A 450 -8.63 -21.19 8.99
C ALA A 450 -9.79 -21.70 8.12
N ALA A 451 -10.56 -22.68 8.60
CA ALA A 451 -11.70 -23.22 7.88
C ALA A 451 -12.82 -22.18 7.69
N THR A 452 -13.05 -21.32 8.69
CA THR A 452 -14.05 -20.24 8.59
C THR A 452 -13.63 -19.20 7.55
N ALA A 453 -12.34 -18.78 7.55
CA ALA A 453 -11.80 -17.87 6.54
C ALA A 453 -11.90 -18.49 5.12
N ALA A 454 -11.52 -19.76 4.98
CA ALA A 454 -11.60 -20.47 3.71
C ALA A 454 -13.03 -20.55 3.15
N GLU A 455 -14.03 -20.80 4.00
CA GLU A 455 -15.44 -20.83 3.59
C GLU A 455 -15.93 -19.43 3.15
N ALA A 456 -15.51 -18.38 3.85
CA ALA A 456 -15.82 -16.99 3.44
C ALA A 456 -15.20 -16.65 2.09
N VAL A 457 -13.92 -17.01 1.86
CA VAL A 457 -13.23 -16.82 0.58
C VAL A 457 -13.93 -17.60 -0.54
N ARG A 458 -14.34 -18.86 -0.32
CA ARG A 458 -15.11 -19.64 -1.31
C ARG A 458 -16.44 -18.96 -1.65
N SER A 459 -17.15 -18.45 -0.65
CA SER A 459 -18.42 -17.72 -0.86
C SER A 459 -18.25 -16.46 -1.68
N ILE A 460 -17.17 -15.73 -1.46
CA ILE A 460 -16.84 -14.52 -2.25
C ILE A 460 -16.48 -14.93 -3.69
N GLY A 461 -15.66 -15.97 -3.88
CA GLY A 461 -15.31 -16.51 -5.19
C GLY A 461 -16.54 -16.95 -6.01
N GLU A 462 -17.48 -17.66 -5.39
CA GLU A 462 -18.76 -18.03 -6.04
C GLU A 462 -19.59 -16.83 -6.51
N SER A 463 -19.42 -15.67 -5.89
CA SER A 463 -20.14 -14.45 -6.29
C SER A 463 -19.56 -13.76 -7.52
N LEU A 464 -18.35 -14.15 -7.94
CA LEU A 464 -17.66 -13.63 -9.13
C LEU A 464 -17.99 -14.41 -10.40
N GLU A 465 -18.56 -15.63 -10.28
CA GLU A 465 -18.98 -16.47 -11.41
C GLU A 465 -20.37 -16.06 -11.96
#